data_9b42422236eefa5fff6ed4e0b8c32319
#
_entry.id   9b42422236eefa5fff6ed4e0b8c32319
#
_cell.length_a   1.000
_cell.length_b   1.000
_cell.length_c   1.000
_cell.angle_alpha   90.00
_cell.angle_beta   90.00
_cell.angle_gamma   90.00
#
_symmetry.space_group_name_H-M   'P 1'
#
loop_
_entity.id
_entity.type
_entity.pdbx_description
1 polymer ?
#
loop_
_entity_poly.entity_id
_entity_poly.type
_entity_poly.pdbx_seq_one_letter_code
_entity_poly.pdbx_strand_id
1 'polypeptide(L)'
;CRVDSAIPTLYRARKGLIVGDPNQLKPVMFLSKSLNNAAIAKSKMNKASTVTYNFKRPLFDIVSENLDLNAKFMLDEHFRSEQEIIKFSSDKFYNSKLSLMTQKPRFEEDIVANQINFPINVHYVDGKRKFKTGPNEFEATKAIEVAKK
;
A
#
# COMPACT_ATOMS: atom_id res chain seq x y z
N CYS A 1 0.21 2.08 10.63
CA CYS A 1 0.36 1.92 12.08
C CYS A 1 -1.01 1.76 12.74
N ARG A 2 -1.10 0.94 13.77
CA ARG A 2 -2.31 0.73 14.59
C ARG A 2 -2.39 1.83 15.65
N VAL A 3 -3.62 2.22 16.01
CA VAL A 3 -3.85 3.26 17.02
C VAL A 3 -3.33 2.84 18.40
N ASP A 4 -3.64 1.62 18.82
CA ASP A 4 -3.23 1.09 20.11
C ASP A 4 -1.71 1.08 20.31
N SER A 5 -0.96 0.79 19.25
CA SER A 5 0.50 0.82 19.29
C SER A 5 1.08 2.24 19.32
N ALA A 6 0.34 3.23 18.85
CA ALA A 6 0.79 4.62 18.79
C ALA A 6 0.48 5.44 20.06
N ILE A 7 -0.54 5.04 20.84
CA ILE A 7 -0.98 5.78 22.01
C ILE A 7 0.14 6.11 23.01
N PRO A 8 1.03 5.17 23.38
CA PRO A 8 2.09 5.47 24.34
C PRO A 8 3.06 6.55 23.84
N THR A 9 3.32 6.57 22.54
CA THR A 9 4.18 7.56 21.90
C THR A 9 3.51 8.92 21.82
N LEU A 10 2.25 8.94 21.36
CA LEU A 10 1.46 10.16 21.23
C LEU A 10 1.22 10.85 22.58
N TYR A 11 0.98 10.07 23.62
CA TYR A 11 0.76 10.60 24.98
C TYR A 11 1.96 11.37 25.53
N ARG A 12 3.18 11.01 25.11
CA ARG A 12 4.42 11.66 25.54
C ARG A 12 4.89 12.79 24.62
N ALA A 13 4.31 12.90 23.44
CA ALA A 13 4.74 13.89 22.44
C ALA A 13 4.01 15.22 22.60
N ARG A 14 4.74 16.32 22.52
CA ARG A 14 4.16 17.66 22.41
C ARG A 14 3.79 17.99 20.96
N LYS A 15 4.50 17.46 20.00
CA LYS A 15 4.28 17.60 18.56
C LYS A 15 4.48 16.25 17.91
N GLY A 16 3.77 15.97 16.84
CA GLY A 16 3.88 14.72 16.10
C GLY A 16 3.81 14.95 14.60
N LEU A 17 4.58 14.18 13.86
CA LEU A 17 4.46 14.05 12.41
C LEU A 17 4.00 12.63 12.12
N ILE A 18 2.90 12.49 11.41
CA ILE A 18 2.36 11.20 11.03
C ILE A 18 2.44 11.07 9.53
N VAL A 19 3.24 10.11 9.07
CA VAL A 19 3.41 9.79 7.66
C VAL A 19 2.61 8.52 7.35
N GLY A 20 1.88 8.55 6.26
CA GLY A 20 1.07 7.41 5.83
C GLY A 20 0.52 7.61 4.43
N ASP A 21 -0.12 6.58 3.93
CA ASP A 21 -0.72 6.57 2.61
C ASP A 21 -2.10 5.90 2.71
N PRO A 22 -3.19 6.63 2.43
CA PRO A 22 -4.55 6.10 2.55
C PRO A 22 -4.85 5.02 1.49
N ASN A 23 -4.09 4.99 0.41
CA ASN A 23 -4.27 4.06 -0.71
C ASN A 23 -3.48 2.76 -0.54
N GLN A 24 -2.61 2.68 0.48
CA GLN A 24 -1.88 1.44 0.80
C GLN A 24 -2.68 0.51 1.71
N LEU A 25 -2.18 -0.73 1.83
CA LEU A 25 -2.82 -1.75 2.64
C LEU A 25 -2.95 -1.31 4.11
N LYS A 26 -4.16 -1.48 4.63
CA LYS A 26 -4.43 -1.24 6.05
C LYS A 26 -3.79 -2.31 6.93
N PRO A 27 -3.51 -2.00 8.21
CA PRO A 27 -2.94 -2.98 9.13
C PRO A 27 -3.81 -4.25 9.22
N VAL A 28 -3.17 -5.40 9.07
CA VAL A 28 -3.85 -6.70 9.22
C VAL A 28 -4.13 -6.94 10.70
N MET A 29 -5.36 -7.35 10.99
CA MET A 29 -5.81 -7.64 12.34
C MET A 29 -6.01 -9.14 12.52
N PHE A 30 -5.31 -9.69 13.49
CA PHE A 30 -5.42 -11.11 13.86
C PHE A 30 -6.48 -11.36 14.93
N LEU A 31 -7.05 -10.30 15.54
CA LEU A 31 -8.07 -10.43 16.56
C LEU A 31 -9.43 -10.77 15.95
N SER A 32 -10.08 -11.81 16.45
CA SER A 32 -11.43 -12.16 15.99
C SER A 32 -12.45 -11.08 16.36
N LYS A 33 -13.52 -10.97 15.55
CA LYS A 33 -14.58 -9.99 15.80
C LYS A 33 -15.22 -10.16 17.18
N SER A 34 -15.38 -11.39 17.64
CA SER A 34 -15.96 -11.69 18.96
C SER A 34 -15.08 -11.22 20.11
N LEU A 35 -13.79 -11.49 20.07
CA LEU A 35 -12.82 -11.02 21.06
C LEU A 35 -12.73 -9.48 21.11
N ASN A 36 -12.78 -8.85 19.96
CA ASN A 36 -12.82 -7.39 19.89
C ASN A 36 -14.07 -6.82 20.57
N ASN A 37 -15.23 -7.34 20.24
CA ASN A 37 -16.49 -6.88 20.83
C ASN A 37 -16.52 -7.09 22.35
N ALA A 38 -15.99 -8.22 22.83
CA ALA A 38 -15.85 -8.48 24.26
C ALA A 38 -14.90 -7.47 24.94
N ALA A 39 -13.77 -7.14 24.32
CA ALA A 39 -12.86 -6.14 24.84
C ALA A 39 -13.48 -4.75 24.89
N ILE A 40 -14.21 -4.34 23.85
CA ILE A 40 -14.96 -3.08 23.81
C ILE A 40 -16.00 -3.03 24.94
N ALA A 41 -16.80 -4.08 25.10
CA ALA A 41 -17.80 -4.15 26.16
C ALA A 41 -17.17 -4.02 27.56
N LYS A 42 -16.01 -4.65 27.76
CA LYS A 42 -15.26 -4.58 29.03
C LYS A 42 -14.63 -3.22 29.29
N SER A 43 -14.26 -2.49 28.24
CA SER A 43 -13.55 -1.21 28.36
C SER A 43 -14.41 -0.04 28.83
N LYS A 44 -15.73 -0.19 28.88
CA LYS A 44 -16.71 0.88 29.21
C LYS A 44 -16.59 2.12 28.33
N MET A 45 -15.99 2.01 27.14
CA MET A 45 -15.89 3.11 26.19
C MET A 45 -17.28 3.51 25.68
N ASN A 46 -17.50 4.81 25.48
CA ASN A 46 -18.72 5.28 24.86
C ASN A 46 -18.74 4.92 23.34
N LYS A 47 -19.94 4.97 22.74
CA LYS A 47 -20.11 4.60 21.32
C LYS A 47 -19.24 5.45 20.38
N ALA A 48 -19.13 6.75 20.63
CA ALA A 48 -18.33 7.65 19.79
C ALA A 48 -16.84 7.27 19.84
N SER A 49 -16.29 7.06 21.04
CA SER A 49 -14.92 6.60 21.20
C SER A 49 -14.68 5.23 20.57
N THR A 50 -15.65 4.33 20.66
CA THR A 50 -15.54 2.99 20.04
C THR A 50 -15.47 3.07 18.51
N VAL A 51 -16.23 3.98 17.88
CA VAL A 51 -16.18 4.19 16.44
C VAL A 51 -14.86 4.82 16.01
N THR A 52 -14.42 5.84 16.73
CA THR A 52 -13.20 6.58 16.44
C THR A 52 -11.94 5.71 16.61
N TYR A 53 -11.86 5.00 17.73
CA TYR A 53 -10.68 4.20 18.08
C TYR A 53 -10.82 2.72 17.73
N ASN A 54 -11.67 2.39 16.78
CA ASN A 54 -11.74 1.02 16.28
C ASN A 54 -10.37 0.61 15.73
N PHE A 55 -9.81 -0.45 16.28
CA PHE A 55 -8.48 -0.94 15.92
C PHE A 55 -8.36 -1.37 14.44
N LYS A 56 -9.46 -1.48 13.70
CA LYS A 56 -9.45 -1.68 12.25
C LYS A 56 -9.11 -0.41 11.48
N ARG A 57 -9.17 0.75 12.12
CA ARG A 57 -8.82 2.02 11.49
C ARG A 57 -7.34 2.31 11.70
N PRO A 58 -6.58 2.61 10.63
CA PRO A 58 -5.23 3.10 10.76
C PRO A 58 -5.19 4.43 11.55
N LEU A 59 -4.11 4.64 12.28
CA LEU A 59 -3.88 5.93 12.94
C LEU A 59 -3.92 7.09 11.96
N PHE A 60 -3.35 6.91 10.78
CA PHE A 60 -3.32 7.92 9.73
C PHE A 60 -4.71 8.40 9.33
N ASP A 61 -5.67 7.48 9.15
CA ASP A 61 -7.05 7.83 8.78
C ASP A 61 -7.69 8.70 9.88
N ILE A 62 -7.52 8.31 11.14
CA ILE A 62 -8.10 9.05 12.29
C ILE A 62 -7.51 10.45 12.38
N VAL A 63 -6.19 10.56 12.28
CA VAL A 63 -5.52 11.85 12.40
C VAL A 63 -5.83 12.74 11.21
N SER A 64 -5.81 12.20 9.99
CA SER A 64 -6.12 13.00 8.81
C SER A 64 -7.56 13.50 8.77
N GLU A 65 -8.52 12.80 9.35
CA GLU A 65 -9.90 13.30 9.45
C GLU A 65 -10.05 14.49 10.43
N ASN A 66 -9.19 14.55 11.44
CA ASN A 66 -9.27 15.54 12.51
C ASN A 66 -8.28 16.70 12.37
N LEU A 67 -7.41 16.69 11.37
CA LEU A 67 -6.47 17.78 11.10
C LEU A 67 -7.06 18.77 10.10
N ASP A 68 -6.70 20.06 10.29
CA ASP A 68 -6.98 21.09 9.30
C ASP A 68 -6.23 20.83 7.99
N LEU A 69 -6.76 21.33 6.89
CA LEU A 69 -6.15 21.18 5.56
C LEU A 69 -4.72 21.71 5.51
N ASN A 70 -4.45 22.82 6.22
CA ASN A 70 -3.12 23.44 6.29
C ASN A 70 -2.07 22.59 7.03
N ALA A 71 -2.50 21.58 7.77
CA ALA A 71 -1.64 20.65 8.48
C ALA A 71 -1.43 19.33 7.72
N LYS A 72 -1.93 19.24 6.47
CA LYS A 72 -1.82 18.05 5.60
C LYS A 72 -1.00 18.40 4.38
N PHE A 73 0.03 17.61 4.15
CA PHE A 73 0.89 17.73 2.98
C PHE A 73 0.92 16.42 2.23
N MET A 74 0.84 16.49 0.91
CA MET A 74 1.06 15.35 0.04
C MET A 74 2.50 15.39 -0.47
N LEU A 75 3.21 14.28 -0.32
CA LEU A 75 4.48 14.06 -0.98
C LEU A 75 4.17 13.46 -2.35
N ASP A 76 4.32 14.23 -3.39
CA ASP A 76 3.95 13.89 -4.75
C ASP A 76 5.14 13.52 -5.63
N GLU A 77 6.36 13.76 -5.18
CA GLU A 77 7.56 13.35 -5.89
C GLU A 77 7.85 11.86 -5.76
N HIS A 78 8.04 11.19 -6.90
CA HIS A 78 8.30 9.76 -6.97
C HIS A 78 9.64 9.46 -7.63
N PHE A 79 10.50 8.73 -6.90
CA PHE A 79 11.88 8.40 -7.31
C PHE A 79 12.15 6.91 -7.49
N ARG A 80 11.16 6.05 -7.23
CA ARG A 80 11.39 4.60 -7.05
C ARG A 80 11.16 3.79 -8.31
N SER A 81 10.24 4.19 -9.17
CA SER A 81 9.79 3.39 -10.30
C SER A 81 9.86 4.15 -11.60
N GLU A 82 10.01 3.41 -12.69
CA GLU A 82 9.88 3.92 -14.04
C GLU A 82 8.45 4.42 -14.32
N GLN A 83 8.32 5.30 -15.31
CA GLN A 83 7.06 5.98 -15.64
C GLN A 83 5.93 4.99 -15.93
N GLU A 84 6.20 4.00 -16.74
CA GLU A 84 5.21 3.00 -17.17
C GLU A 84 4.69 2.18 -16.00
N ILE A 85 5.54 1.87 -15.02
CA ILE A 85 5.18 1.10 -13.84
C ILE A 85 4.28 1.92 -12.92
N ILE A 86 4.66 3.17 -12.64
CA ILE A 86 3.93 4.00 -11.68
C ILE A 86 2.69 4.66 -12.27
N LYS A 87 2.63 4.82 -13.60
CA LYS A 87 1.54 5.52 -14.27
C LYS A 87 0.18 4.97 -13.89
N PHE A 88 -0.01 3.65 -13.95
CA PHE A 88 -1.27 3.03 -13.56
C PHE A 88 -1.67 3.39 -12.13
N SER A 89 -0.74 3.32 -11.19
CA SER A 89 -1.00 3.64 -9.78
C SER A 89 -1.27 5.13 -9.60
N SER A 90 -0.52 6.00 -10.28
CA SER A 90 -0.72 7.44 -10.25
C SER A 90 -2.12 7.82 -10.72
N ASP A 91 -2.53 7.32 -11.88
CA ASP A 91 -3.83 7.64 -12.47
C ASP A 91 -4.98 7.06 -11.65
N LYS A 92 -4.83 5.82 -11.17
CA LYS A 92 -5.90 5.10 -10.49
C LYS A 92 -6.13 5.52 -9.04
N PHE A 93 -5.06 5.84 -8.30
CA PHE A 93 -5.12 6.03 -6.85
C PHE A 93 -4.71 7.42 -6.37
N TYR A 94 -3.98 8.17 -7.19
CA TYR A 94 -3.44 9.46 -6.80
C TYR A 94 -3.89 10.63 -7.70
N ASN A 95 -4.93 10.41 -8.54
CA ASN A 95 -5.50 11.40 -9.44
C ASN A 95 -4.44 12.05 -10.35
N SER A 96 -3.47 11.25 -10.83
CA SER A 96 -2.35 11.69 -11.68
C SER A 96 -1.49 12.81 -11.06
N LYS A 97 -1.44 12.89 -9.72
CA LYS A 97 -0.69 13.94 -9.01
C LYS A 97 0.77 13.57 -8.73
N LEU A 98 1.18 12.33 -8.97
CA LEU A 98 2.56 11.94 -8.73
C LEU A 98 3.48 12.49 -9.81
N SER A 99 4.47 13.27 -9.37
CA SER A 99 5.53 13.82 -10.22
C SER A 99 6.69 12.84 -10.27
N LEU A 100 7.03 12.40 -11.46
CA LEU A 100 8.16 11.48 -11.68
C LEU A 100 9.46 12.27 -11.69
N MET A 101 10.31 11.95 -10.74
CA MET A 101 11.62 12.55 -10.58
C MET A 101 12.75 11.57 -10.95
N THR A 102 12.43 10.33 -11.35
CA THR A 102 13.38 9.40 -11.95
C THR A 102 13.90 10.03 -13.24
N GLN A 103 15.20 10.30 -13.26
CA GLN A 103 15.88 10.68 -14.50
C GLN A 103 15.71 9.54 -15.50
N LYS A 104 15.71 9.91 -16.79
CA LYS A 104 15.47 9.03 -17.95
C LYS A 104 15.86 7.57 -17.72
N PRO A 105 15.03 6.64 -18.19
CA PRO A 105 15.29 5.23 -18.02
C PRO A 105 16.73 4.90 -18.42
N ARG A 106 17.41 4.15 -17.61
CA ARG A 106 18.72 3.56 -17.92
C ARG A 106 18.71 2.70 -19.20
N PHE A 107 17.52 2.54 -19.76
CA PHE A 107 17.20 1.61 -20.85
C PHE A 107 17.29 2.20 -22.26
N GLU A 108 17.46 3.51 -22.45
CA GLU A 108 17.61 4.03 -23.82
C GLU A 108 18.87 3.47 -24.52
N GLU A 109 19.95 3.26 -23.77
CA GLU A 109 21.16 2.63 -24.30
C GLU A 109 21.05 1.10 -24.39
N ASP A 110 20.33 0.46 -23.45
CA ASP A 110 20.12 -0.98 -23.43
C ASP A 110 19.05 -1.46 -24.43
N ILE A 111 18.07 -0.63 -24.79
CA ILE A 111 17.07 -0.93 -25.82
C ILE A 111 17.72 -1.13 -27.20
N VAL A 112 18.74 -0.34 -27.52
CA VAL A 112 19.45 -0.44 -28.78
C VAL A 112 20.40 -1.64 -28.81
N ALA A 113 20.96 -2.02 -27.66
CA ALA A 113 21.95 -3.08 -27.58
C ALA A 113 21.37 -4.50 -27.47
N ASN A 114 20.19 -4.70 -26.85
CA ASN A 114 19.74 -6.03 -26.43
C ASN A 114 18.29 -6.45 -26.72
N GLN A 115 17.60 -5.83 -27.64
CA GLN A 115 16.25 -6.28 -28.10
C GLN A 115 15.17 -6.52 -27.01
N ILE A 116 15.43 -6.22 -25.76
CA ILE A 116 14.48 -6.48 -24.67
C ILE A 116 14.52 -5.26 -23.78
N ASN A 117 13.40 -4.58 -23.54
CA ASN A 117 13.18 -4.12 -22.19
C ASN A 117 12.20 -2.98 -22.13
N PHE A 118 10.97 -3.33 -22.36
CA PHE A 118 9.90 -2.54 -21.76
C PHE A 118 9.88 -2.84 -20.26
N PRO A 119 9.70 -1.85 -19.39
CA PRO A 119 9.60 -2.05 -17.94
C PRO A 119 8.48 -3.02 -17.53
N ILE A 120 7.50 -3.21 -18.42
CA ILE A 120 6.40 -4.15 -18.22
C ILE A 120 6.31 -5.07 -19.43
N ASN A 121 6.55 -6.38 -19.20
CA ASN A 121 6.34 -7.41 -20.18
C ASN A 121 5.16 -8.29 -19.78
N VAL A 122 4.22 -8.49 -20.70
CA VAL A 122 3.05 -9.32 -20.45
C VAL A 122 3.22 -10.65 -21.17
N HIS A 123 3.23 -11.73 -20.41
CA HIS A 123 3.26 -13.09 -20.93
C HIS A 123 1.91 -13.76 -20.70
N TYR A 124 1.22 -14.08 -21.79
CA TYR A 124 0.01 -14.88 -21.72
C TYR A 124 0.36 -16.36 -21.57
N VAL A 125 -0.29 -17.02 -20.63
CA VAL A 125 -0.13 -18.46 -20.38
C VAL A 125 -1.49 -19.11 -20.42
N ASP A 126 -1.72 -19.96 -21.41
CA ASP A 126 -2.94 -20.77 -21.50
C ASP A 126 -2.81 -21.99 -20.60
N GLY A 127 -3.23 -21.82 -19.35
CA GLY A 127 -3.17 -22.87 -18.34
C GLY A 127 -4.21 -22.68 -17.25
N LYS A 128 -4.87 -23.79 -16.90
CA LYS A 128 -5.86 -23.80 -15.82
C LYS A 128 -5.28 -24.43 -14.56
N ARG A 129 -5.60 -23.85 -13.41
CA ARG A 129 -5.29 -24.46 -12.12
C ARG A 129 -6.02 -25.80 -11.98
N LYS A 130 -5.32 -26.82 -11.51
CA LYS A 130 -5.94 -28.14 -11.22
C LYS A 130 -6.96 -28.07 -10.09
N PHE A 131 -6.77 -27.13 -9.12
CA PHE A 131 -7.64 -26.96 -7.97
C PHE A 131 -7.99 -25.48 -7.77
N LYS A 132 -9.08 -25.18 -7.04
CA LYS A 132 -9.50 -23.80 -6.72
C LYS A 132 -8.42 -23.03 -5.93
N THR A 133 -7.63 -23.72 -5.13
CA THR A 133 -6.52 -23.17 -4.33
C THR A 133 -5.25 -23.94 -4.71
N GLY A 134 -4.14 -23.22 -4.88
CA GLY A 134 -2.86 -23.81 -5.21
C GLY A 134 -2.14 -23.08 -6.35
N PRO A 135 -0.90 -23.45 -6.63
CA PRO A 135 -0.11 -22.84 -7.70
C PRO A 135 -0.68 -23.21 -9.09
N ASN A 136 -0.50 -22.31 -10.04
CA ASN A 136 -0.66 -22.61 -11.44
C ASN A 136 0.70 -23.06 -12.00
N GLU A 137 0.84 -24.35 -12.26
CA GLU A 137 2.12 -24.95 -12.73
C GLU A 137 2.59 -24.34 -14.05
N PHE A 138 1.68 -23.99 -14.95
CA PHE A 138 2.00 -23.38 -16.25
C PHE A 138 2.58 -21.96 -16.06
N GLU A 139 1.96 -21.14 -15.22
CA GLU A 139 2.46 -19.80 -14.90
C GLU A 139 3.82 -19.89 -14.20
N ALA A 140 3.99 -20.81 -13.25
CA ALA A 140 5.24 -20.99 -12.53
C ALA A 140 6.37 -21.41 -13.49
N THR A 141 6.11 -22.34 -14.40
CA THR A 141 7.07 -22.77 -15.41
C THR A 141 7.46 -21.61 -16.33
N LYS A 142 6.47 -20.83 -16.79
CA LYS A 142 6.73 -19.67 -17.64
C LYS A 142 7.52 -18.59 -16.91
N ALA A 143 7.21 -18.32 -15.65
CA ALA A 143 7.96 -17.37 -14.83
C ALA A 143 9.44 -17.78 -14.68
N ILE A 144 9.72 -19.06 -14.45
CA ILE A 144 11.09 -19.57 -14.37
C ILE A 144 11.81 -19.45 -15.73
N GLU A 145 11.13 -19.74 -16.82
CA GLU A 145 11.69 -19.59 -18.18
C GLU A 145 12.09 -18.16 -18.49
N VAL A 146 11.22 -17.19 -18.13
CA VAL A 146 11.48 -15.77 -18.32
C VAL A 146 12.61 -15.26 -17.42
N ALA A 147 12.67 -15.73 -16.18
CA ALA A 147 13.71 -15.33 -15.22
C ALA A 147 15.12 -15.87 -15.55
N LYS A 148 15.24 -16.86 -16.43
CA LYS A 148 16.53 -17.43 -16.87
C LYS A 148 17.10 -16.75 -18.10
N LYS A 149 16.36 -15.87 -18.74
CA LYS A 149 16.81 -15.07 -19.90
C LYS A 149 17.44 -13.76 -19.44
#